data_f6ab0789f7cc7a775a91e60a3b0bef0c
#
_entry.id   f6ab0789f7cc7a775a91e60a3b0bef0c
#
_cell.length_a   1.000
_cell.length_b   1.000
_cell.length_c   1.000
_cell.angle_alpha   90.00
_cell.angle_beta   90.00
_cell.angle_gamma   90.00
#
_symmetry.space_group_name_H-M   'P 1'
#
loop_
_entity.id
_entity.type
_entity.pdbx_description
1 polymer ?
#
loop_
_entity_poly.entity_id
_entity_poly.type
_entity_poly.pdbx_seq_one_letter_code
_entity_poly.pdbx_strand_id
1 'polypeptide(L)'
;QGVGMNIKCGNSLVEPDILERVSCISENLEELAATNVFDYRTAFCDIFSRGGFDYVIGNPPYVEVKNYNVALPCMSAYIKQRYGSSRNGKIDLAIPFIERGIELLNEHGSLGYIVQKRFFKTEYGKGIRKLLSDRRLLRTVYDYVETDLFEDRITYVAIIVCDKSATGENTIKYTNSTDGECFKIAKETITETPWSFENHQTTALRVRLANELGTLGDVCKIKVGVQVLWDDAFHIVVDHTDENYIYGSTALCENLQVERGACRVLLCNEHFVPLSVRGDTTYILFPYDVADGNVLPILFSDYESRYPLAARYLRGNRTVIEENVQTVPDRFPTLDRDENWHLFTRANNHNAVYKKLCIPMTTQNPQAAVVMQEDAYCDNANMFFVQIPEVTDDKLYAMAAVINSTPFAYFAKSIANPQQGGFYKFNKQFLDPVPFPRMEFIAFSERMQQLAGMARRIEETNTAITTSISSASRLYLLLNNLWNEVDRLCCELYGLSDSEKEIIMSNPRTDHYYE
;
A
#
# COMPACT_ATOMS: atom_id res chain seq x y z
N GLN A 1 -19.48 -46.65 10.65
CA GLN A 1 -20.56 -46.21 9.76
C GLN A 1 -20.15 -44.90 9.08
N GLY A 2 -19.91 -44.98 7.79
CA GLY A 2 -19.93 -44.04 6.69
C GLY A 2 -19.50 -42.59 6.87
N VAL A 3 -18.21 -42.28 7.14
CA VAL A 3 -17.66 -40.95 6.93
C VAL A 3 -17.93 -40.44 5.49
N GLY A 4 -17.94 -41.35 4.51
CA GLY A 4 -18.23 -41.04 3.11
C GLY A 4 -19.64 -40.50 2.81
N MET A 5 -20.63 -40.78 3.65
CA MET A 5 -21.98 -40.25 3.47
C MET A 5 -22.11 -38.77 3.78
N ASN A 6 -21.18 -38.23 4.56
CA ASN A 6 -21.15 -36.81 4.96
C ASN A 6 -20.26 -35.94 4.05
N ILE A 7 -19.51 -36.55 3.12
CA ILE A 7 -18.71 -35.83 2.14
C ILE A 7 -19.60 -35.55 0.92
N LYS A 8 -19.78 -34.29 0.62
CA LYS A 8 -20.58 -33.78 -0.49
C LYS A 8 -19.71 -32.97 -1.44
N CYS A 9 -20.03 -33.06 -2.73
CA CYS A 9 -19.35 -32.27 -3.76
C CYS A 9 -20.32 -31.27 -4.36
N GLY A 10 -19.89 -30.03 -4.49
CA GLY A 10 -20.67 -28.97 -5.11
C GLY A 10 -20.10 -27.58 -4.80
N ASN A 11 -20.62 -26.57 -5.49
CA ASN A 11 -20.22 -25.17 -5.29
C ASN A 11 -20.87 -24.61 -4.03
N SER A 12 -20.08 -24.34 -3.02
CA SER A 12 -20.55 -23.87 -1.71
C SER A 12 -21.26 -22.50 -1.76
N LEU A 13 -21.07 -21.70 -2.81
CA LEU A 13 -21.63 -20.35 -2.94
C LEU A 13 -22.88 -20.32 -3.81
N VAL A 14 -23.17 -21.36 -4.61
CA VAL A 14 -24.23 -21.31 -5.61
C VAL A 14 -25.30 -22.34 -5.30
N GLU A 15 -26.51 -21.84 -5.06
CA GLU A 15 -27.71 -22.64 -4.78
C GLU A 15 -28.61 -22.74 -6.02
N PRO A 16 -29.62 -23.62 -6.03
CA PRO A 16 -30.54 -23.80 -7.16
C PRO A 16 -31.28 -22.53 -7.60
N ASP A 17 -31.41 -21.53 -6.73
CA ASP A 17 -32.03 -20.24 -7.03
C ASP A 17 -31.26 -19.38 -8.06
N ILE A 18 -30.07 -19.83 -8.50
CA ILE A 18 -29.34 -19.21 -9.61
C ILE A 18 -30.19 -19.19 -10.88
N LEU A 19 -31.00 -20.23 -11.11
CA LEU A 19 -31.88 -20.33 -12.27
C LEU A 19 -32.98 -19.25 -12.30
N GLU A 20 -33.35 -18.73 -11.13
CA GLU A 20 -34.35 -17.67 -10.99
C GLU A 20 -33.73 -16.28 -10.99
N ARG A 21 -32.52 -16.18 -10.41
CA ARG A 21 -31.84 -14.88 -10.21
C ARG A 21 -31.06 -14.38 -11.43
N VAL A 22 -30.54 -15.31 -12.25
CA VAL A 22 -29.58 -14.96 -13.31
C VAL A 22 -30.07 -15.56 -14.63
N SER A 23 -30.74 -14.77 -15.44
CA SER A 23 -31.35 -15.21 -16.69
C SER A 23 -30.35 -15.80 -17.69
N CYS A 24 -29.11 -15.29 -17.75
CA CYS A 24 -28.08 -15.77 -18.68
C CYS A 24 -27.66 -17.23 -18.44
N ILE A 25 -27.85 -17.79 -17.23
CA ILE A 25 -27.43 -19.17 -16.91
C ILE A 25 -28.30 -20.22 -17.59
N SER A 26 -29.57 -19.94 -17.82
CA SER A 26 -30.49 -20.85 -18.51
C SER A 26 -30.15 -21.00 -20.00
N GLU A 27 -29.48 -20.03 -20.58
CA GLU A 27 -29.02 -20.05 -21.97
C GLU A 27 -27.58 -20.60 -22.11
N ASN A 28 -26.86 -20.76 -20.99
CA ASN A 28 -25.47 -21.23 -20.94
C ASN A 28 -25.37 -22.53 -20.12
N LEU A 29 -25.78 -23.64 -20.74
CA LEU A 29 -25.78 -24.96 -20.10
C LEU A 29 -24.37 -25.45 -19.73
N GLU A 30 -23.36 -25.02 -20.45
CA GLU A 30 -21.96 -25.35 -20.19
C GLU A 30 -21.49 -24.70 -18.88
N GLU A 31 -21.78 -23.39 -18.69
CA GLU A 31 -21.48 -22.69 -17.45
C GLU A 31 -22.29 -23.24 -16.27
N LEU A 32 -23.57 -23.59 -16.48
CA LEU A 32 -24.40 -24.20 -15.44
C LEU A 32 -23.81 -25.52 -14.96
N ALA A 33 -23.37 -26.38 -15.88
CA ALA A 33 -22.73 -27.65 -15.55
C ALA A 33 -21.39 -27.41 -14.81
N ALA A 34 -20.57 -26.46 -15.28
CA ALA A 34 -19.30 -26.12 -14.65
C ALA A 34 -19.47 -25.46 -13.26
N THR A 35 -20.59 -24.77 -13.03
CA THR A 35 -20.92 -24.15 -11.74
C THR A 35 -21.12 -25.16 -10.63
N ASN A 36 -21.59 -26.38 -10.94
CA ASN A 36 -21.81 -27.49 -9.99
C ASN A 36 -22.64 -27.05 -8.76
N VAL A 37 -23.84 -26.57 -9.01
CA VAL A 37 -24.78 -26.02 -8.01
C VAL A 37 -25.00 -27.00 -6.85
N PHE A 38 -25.05 -26.47 -5.61
CA PHE A 38 -25.19 -27.28 -4.41
C PHE A 38 -26.32 -26.80 -3.50
N ASP A 39 -27.26 -27.72 -3.20
CA ASP A 39 -28.35 -27.48 -2.26
C ASP A 39 -28.02 -28.02 -0.87
N TYR A 40 -27.63 -27.14 0.03
CA TYR A 40 -27.33 -27.49 1.42
C TYR A 40 -28.55 -28.03 2.17
N ARG A 41 -29.75 -27.49 1.92
CA ARG A 41 -30.96 -27.88 2.65
C ARG A 41 -31.39 -29.29 2.29
N THR A 42 -31.28 -29.67 1.04
CA THR A 42 -31.54 -31.04 0.59
C THR A 42 -30.43 -32.00 1.04
N ALA A 43 -29.16 -31.59 0.89
CA ALA A 43 -28.03 -32.46 1.20
C ALA A 43 -27.86 -32.75 2.70
N PHE A 44 -28.33 -31.83 3.57
CA PHE A 44 -28.22 -31.88 5.02
C PHE A 44 -29.56 -31.57 5.72
N CYS A 45 -30.64 -32.17 5.24
CA CYS A 45 -32.00 -31.89 5.69
C CYS A 45 -32.19 -32.05 7.23
N ASP A 46 -31.56 -33.06 7.83
CA ASP A 46 -31.65 -33.31 9.28
C ASP A 46 -30.97 -32.20 10.10
N ILE A 47 -29.94 -31.59 9.55
CA ILE A 47 -29.23 -30.48 10.21
C ILE A 47 -30.06 -29.19 10.10
N PHE A 48 -30.58 -28.92 8.91
CA PHE A 48 -31.41 -27.72 8.70
C PHE A 48 -32.79 -27.80 9.36
N SER A 49 -33.32 -29.02 9.61
CA SER A 49 -34.52 -29.19 10.44
C SER A 49 -34.33 -28.73 11.89
N ARG A 50 -33.07 -28.71 12.36
CA ARG A 50 -32.65 -28.22 13.69
C ARG A 50 -32.10 -26.78 13.68
N GLY A 51 -32.23 -26.07 12.56
CA GLY A 51 -31.87 -24.65 12.42
C GLY A 51 -30.53 -24.41 11.73
N GLY A 52 -29.70 -25.39 11.45
CA GLY A 52 -28.40 -25.27 10.78
C GLY A 52 -27.25 -25.92 11.56
N PHE A 53 -26.02 -25.64 11.16
CA PHE A 53 -24.82 -26.22 11.74
C PHE A 53 -24.44 -25.53 13.06
N ASP A 54 -23.92 -26.29 14.04
CA ASP A 54 -23.35 -25.76 15.27
C ASP A 54 -21.98 -25.11 15.02
N TYR A 55 -21.18 -25.71 14.13
CA TYR A 55 -19.86 -25.22 13.76
C TYR A 55 -19.66 -25.29 12.26
N VAL A 56 -19.11 -24.20 11.71
CA VAL A 56 -18.64 -24.13 10.33
C VAL A 56 -17.17 -23.74 10.35
N ILE A 57 -16.30 -24.62 9.86
CA ILE A 57 -14.86 -24.38 9.77
C ILE A 57 -14.40 -24.51 8.33
N GLY A 58 -13.40 -23.73 7.92
CA GLY A 58 -12.90 -23.80 6.56
C GLY A 58 -11.72 -22.88 6.27
N ASN A 59 -11.16 -23.14 5.09
CA ASN A 59 -10.18 -22.30 4.44
C ASN A 59 -10.75 -21.90 3.07
N PRO A 60 -11.46 -20.77 2.97
CA PRO A 60 -12.03 -20.31 1.71
C PRO A 60 -10.94 -20.07 0.65
N PRO A 61 -11.25 -20.25 -0.64
CA PRO A 61 -10.27 -20.02 -1.71
C PRO A 61 -9.88 -18.54 -1.81
N TYR A 62 -8.58 -18.26 -1.97
CA TYR A 62 -8.01 -16.93 -2.11
C TYR A 62 -7.92 -16.54 -3.59
N VAL A 63 -9.06 -16.26 -4.22
CA VAL A 63 -9.17 -15.99 -5.65
C VAL A 63 -9.96 -14.71 -5.89
N GLU A 64 -9.39 -13.79 -6.66
CA GLU A 64 -10.10 -12.60 -7.10
C GLU A 64 -11.19 -12.97 -8.13
N VAL A 65 -12.43 -12.52 -7.91
CA VAL A 65 -13.57 -12.73 -8.81
C VAL A 65 -13.32 -12.18 -10.23
N LYS A 66 -12.35 -11.28 -10.39
CA LYS A 66 -11.94 -10.80 -11.72
C LYS A 66 -11.67 -11.94 -12.71
N ASN A 67 -11.07 -13.04 -12.25
CA ASN A 67 -10.79 -14.21 -13.08
C ASN A 67 -12.07 -14.99 -13.45
N TYR A 68 -13.09 -14.97 -12.59
CA TYR A 68 -14.38 -15.60 -12.83
C TYR A 68 -15.29 -14.78 -13.75
N ASN A 69 -15.14 -13.46 -13.81
CA ASN A 69 -15.93 -12.62 -14.74
C ASN A 69 -15.73 -12.99 -16.20
N VAL A 70 -14.59 -13.60 -16.54
CA VAL A 70 -14.27 -14.05 -17.89
C VAL A 70 -14.68 -15.51 -18.09
N ALA A 71 -14.37 -16.38 -17.12
CA ALA A 71 -14.58 -17.83 -17.24
C ALA A 71 -16.03 -18.24 -16.91
N LEU A 72 -16.66 -17.62 -15.90
CA LEU A 72 -17.99 -17.96 -15.38
C LEU A 72 -18.78 -16.68 -15.07
N PRO A 73 -19.19 -15.90 -16.08
CA PRO A 73 -19.82 -14.59 -15.91
C PRO A 73 -21.17 -14.64 -15.19
N CYS A 74 -21.99 -15.67 -15.43
CA CYS A 74 -23.29 -15.83 -14.79
C CYS A 74 -23.14 -16.19 -13.30
N MET A 75 -22.17 -17.05 -12.95
CA MET A 75 -21.83 -17.33 -11.54
C MET A 75 -21.35 -16.07 -10.83
N SER A 76 -20.51 -15.26 -11.49
CA SER A 76 -20.06 -13.99 -10.92
C SER A 76 -21.22 -13.01 -10.69
N ALA A 77 -22.17 -12.92 -11.62
CA ALA A 77 -23.38 -12.13 -11.48
C ALA A 77 -24.25 -12.61 -10.32
N TYR A 78 -24.42 -13.93 -10.18
CA TYR A 78 -25.14 -14.54 -9.06
C TYR A 78 -24.53 -14.16 -7.71
N ILE A 79 -23.21 -14.32 -7.54
CA ILE A 79 -22.50 -13.99 -6.28
C ILE A 79 -22.76 -12.54 -5.89
N LYS A 80 -22.66 -11.59 -6.83
CA LYS A 80 -22.90 -10.17 -6.57
C LYS A 80 -24.36 -9.85 -6.19
N GLN A 81 -25.32 -10.59 -6.74
CA GLN A 81 -26.73 -10.39 -6.40
C GLN A 81 -27.10 -11.07 -5.07
N ARG A 82 -26.56 -12.28 -4.83
CA ARG A 82 -26.93 -13.14 -3.70
C ARG A 82 -26.31 -12.67 -2.39
N TYR A 83 -25.05 -12.24 -2.42
CA TYR A 83 -24.30 -11.89 -1.21
C TYR A 83 -24.16 -10.37 -1.06
N GLY A 84 -24.76 -9.85 0.03
CA GLY A 84 -24.77 -8.42 0.32
C GLY A 84 -23.37 -7.83 0.52
N SER A 85 -22.47 -8.62 1.09
CA SER A 85 -21.06 -8.28 1.29
C SER A 85 -20.26 -8.12 -0.01
N SER A 86 -20.77 -8.65 -1.12
CA SER A 86 -20.06 -8.75 -2.41
C SER A 86 -20.60 -7.82 -3.50
N ARG A 87 -21.47 -6.87 -3.16
CA ARG A 87 -22.15 -6.00 -4.14
C ARG A 87 -21.22 -4.97 -4.81
N ASN A 88 -20.17 -4.54 -4.13
CA ASN A 88 -19.33 -3.42 -4.58
C ASN A 88 -17.88 -3.86 -4.88
N GLY A 89 -17.38 -3.47 -6.05
CA GLY A 89 -15.97 -3.49 -6.39
C GLY A 89 -15.39 -4.83 -6.87
N LYS A 90 -14.08 -4.94 -6.79
CA LYS A 90 -13.31 -6.16 -7.03
C LYS A 90 -13.47 -7.05 -5.81
N ILE A 91 -13.96 -8.27 -5.97
CA ILE A 91 -14.32 -9.16 -4.87
C ILE A 91 -13.32 -10.31 -4.82
N ASP A 92 -12.90 -10.64 -3.59
CA ASP A 92 -12.24 -11.89 -3.26
C ASP A 92 -13.33 -12.92 -2.88
N LEU A 93 -13.23 -14.16 -3.35
CA LEU A 93 -14.21 -15.23 -3.04
C LEU A 93 -14.33 -15.52 -1.54
N ALA A 94 -13.29 -15.29 -0.75
CA ALA A 94 -13.35 -15.44 0.70
C ALA A 94 -14.49 -14.61 1.34
N ILE A 95 -14.83 -13.46 0.76
CA ILE A 95 -15.89 -12.56 1.28
C ILE A 95 -17.27 -13.24 1.27
N PRO A 96 -17.80 -13.69 0.11
CA PRO A 96 -19.09 -14.41 0.09
C PRO A 96 -19.03 -15.75 0.85
N PHE A 97 -17.85 -16.39 0.96
CA PHE A 97 -17.71 -17.60 1.80
C PHE A 97 -17.93 -17.29 3.28
N ILE A 98 -17.44 -16.16 3.80
CA ILE A 98 -17.70 -15.76 5.21
C ILE A 98 -19.20 -15.52 5.41
N GLU A 99 -19.86 -14.74 4.53
CA GLU A 99 -21.30 -14.49 4.62
C GLU A 99 -22.09 -15.80 4.55
N ARG A 100 -21.74 -16.69 3.58
CA ARG A 100 -22.37 -18.00 3.44
C ARG A 100 -22.17 -18.89 4.66
N GLY A 101 -20.96 -18.96 5.19
CA GLY A 101 -20.67 -19.75 6.38
C GLY A 101 -21.50 -19.31 7.59
N ILE A 102 -21.71 -18.00 7.76
CA ILE A 102 -22.58 -17.45 8.81
C ILE A 102 -24.06 -17.83 8.57
N GLU A 103 -24.54 -17.82 7.32
CA GLU A 103 -25.92 -18.21 6.99
C GLU A 103 -26.19 -19.69 7.32
N LEU A 104 -25.19 -20.55 7.13
CA LEU A 104 -25.31 -21.99 7.39
C LEU A 104 -25.39 -22.36 8.87
N LEU A 105 -24.99 -21.45 9.79
CA LEU A 105 -25.04 -21.66 11.23
C LEU A 105 -26.45 -21.60 11.79
N ASN A 106 -26.72 -22.41 12.82
CA ASN A 106 -27.87 -22.22 13.71
C ASN A 106 -27.70 -20.96 14.59
N GLU A 107 -28.68 -20.63 15.41
CA GLU A 107 -28.70 -19.40 16.23
C GLU A 107 -27.59 -19.33 17.30
N HIS A 108 -26.99 -20.48 17.64
CA HIS A 108 -25.92 -20.60 18.64
C HIS A 108 -24.59 -21.03 18.00
N GLY A 109 -24.54 -21.09 16.68
CA GLY A 109 -23.40 -21.63 15.97
C GLY A 109 -22.21 -20.67 15.86
N SER A 110 -21.03 -21.27 15.71
CA SER A 110 -19.77 -20.55 15.54
C SER A 110 -19.09 -20.88 14.23
N LEU A 111 -18.53 -19.86 13.56
CA LEU A 111 -17.72 -19.99 12.36
C LEU A 111 -16.25 -19.77 12.71
N GLY A 112 -15.37 -20.64 12.21
CA GLY A 112 -13.92 -20.50 12.30
C GLY A 112 -13.27 -20.60 10.93
N TYR A 113 -12.83 -19.49 10.36
CA TYR A 113 -12.21 -19.46 9.05
C TYR A 113 -10.80 -18.90 9.10
N ILE A 114 -9.90 -19.54 8.33
CA ILE A 114 -8.62 -18.92 7.98
C ILE A 114 -8.83 -18.11 6.69
N VAL A 115 -8.51 -16.81 6.71
CA VAL A 115 -8.83 -15.86 5.65
C VAL A 115 -7.68 -14.91 5.38
N GLN A 116 -7.60 -14.37 4.16
CA GLN A 116 -6.68 -13.27 3.89
C GLN A 116 -7.14 -12.01 4.62
N LYS A 117 -6.26 -11.41 5.43
CA LYS A 117 -6.58 -10.22 6.22
C LYS A 117 -6.67 -8.91 5.41
N ARG A 118 -6.43 -8.95 4.10
CA ARG A 118 -6.55 -7.77 3.22
C ARG A 118 -7.90 -7.07 3.34
N PHE A 119 -9.00 -7.82 3.52
CA PHE A 119 -10.34 -7.24 3.66
C PHE A 119 -10.50 -6.41 4.95
N PHE A 120 -9.63 -6.56 5.95
CA PHE A 120 -9.66 -5.70 7.14
C PHE A 120 -9.47 -4.23 6.79
N LYS A 121 -8.65 -3.91 5.78
CA LYS A 121 -8.22 -2.55 5.47
C LYS A 121 -8.65 -2.04 4.08
N THR A 122 -8.99 -2.93 3.14
CA THR A 122 -9.28 -2.55 1.75
C THR A 122 -10.75 -2.17 1.52
N GLU A 123 -11.02 -1.38 0.48
CA GLU A 123 -12.36 -0.93 0.14
C GLU A 123 -13.29 -2.10 -0.21
N TYR A 124 -12.80 -3.14 -0.90
CA TYR A 124 -13.63 -4.31 -1.23
C TYR A 124 -14.11 -5.07 0.02
N GLY A 125 -13.44 -4.95 1.15
CA GLY A 125 -13.84 -5.55 2.42
C GLY A 125 -14.96 -4.82 3.15
N LYS A 126 -15.38 -3.64 2.69
CA LYS A 126 -16.38 -2.81 3.37
C LYS A 126 -17.69 -3.54 3.66
N GLY A 127 -18.21 -4.30 2.67
CA GLY A 127 -19.47 -5.02 2.82
C GLY A 127 -19.44 -6.09 3.91
N ILE A 128 -18.36 -6.88 3.98
CA ILE A 128 -18.23 -7.92 5.01
C ILE A 128 -17.92 -7.33 6.38
N ARG A 129 -17.09 -6.26 6.45
CA ARG A 129 -16.87 -5.54 7.71
C ARG A 129 -18.17 -5.00 8.27
N LYS A 130 -19.01 -4.40 7.41
CA LYS A 130 -20.35 -3.92 7.80
C LYS A 130 -21.22 -5.06 8.35
N LEU A 131 -21.29 -6.19 7.66
CA LEU A 131 -22.08 -7.35 8.11
C LEU A 131 -21.62 -7.85 9.48
N LEU A 132 -20.30 -8.02 9.67
CA LEU A 132 -19.72 -8.53 10.91
C LEU A 132 -19.88 -7.55 12.08
N SER A 133 -19.74 -6.26 11.83
CA SER A 133 -19.87 -5.22 12.87
C SER A 133 -21.34 -4.97 13.24
N ASP A 134 -22.24 -4.78 12.28
CA ASP A 134 -23.67 -4.49 12.55
C ASP A 134 -24.33 -5.62 13.36
N ARG A 135 -23.95 -6.86 13.06
CA ARG A 135 -24.46 -8.04 13.77
C ARG A 135 -23.60 -8.45 14.97
N ARG A 136 -22.49 -7.73 15.26
CA ARG A 136 -21.57 -7.99 16.37
C ARG A 136 -21.05 -9.42 16.43
N LEU A 137 -20.85 -10.06 15.25
CA LEU A 137 -20.54 -11.48 15.15
C LEU A 137 -19.09 -11.82 15.48
N LEU A 138 -18.14 -10.90 15.28
CA LEU A 138 -16.72 -11.16 15.47
C LEU A 138 -16.40 -11.37 16.96
N ARG A 139 -15.80 -12.53 17.27
CA ARG A 139 -15.43 -12.93 18.64
C ARG A 139 -13.93 -12.97 18.85
N THR A 140 -13.20 -13.54 17.89
CA THR A 140 -11.75 -13.69 18.00
C THR A 140 -11.11 -13.41 16.65
N VAL A 141 -9.96 -12.75 16.68
CA VAL A 141 -9.02 -12.61 15.57
C VAL A 141 -7.67 -13.13 16.04
N TYR A 142 -7.16 -14.15 15.38
CA TYR A 142 -5.80 -14.60 15.54
C TYR A 142 -5.02 -14.19 14.29
N ASP A 143 -4.17 -13.18 14.43
CA ASP A 143 -3.45 -12.55 13.32
C ASP A 143 -2.08 -13.19 13.14
N TYR A 144 -1.87 -13.82 11.98
CA TYR A 144 -0.56 -14.33 11.60
C TYR A 144 0.20 -13.20 10.89
N VAL A 145 1.21 -12.67 11.56
CA VAL A 145 2.07 -11.61 11.02
C VAL A 145 3.17 -12.22 10.17
N GLU A 146 3.66 -13.40 10.53
CA GLU A 146 4.65 -14.15 9.77
C GLU A 146 3.99 -15.05 8.72
N THR A 147 4.64 -15.21 7.58
CA THR A 147 4.00 -15.69 6.34
C THR A 147 4.24 -17.16 6.04
N ASP A 148 4.93 -17.91 6.89
CA ASP A 148 5.42 -19.27 6.62
C ASP A 148 4.41 -20.39 6.88
N LEU A 149 3.11 -20.06 6.96
CA LEU A 149 2.05 -21.08 7.13
C LEU A 149 1.84 -21.97 5.90
N PHE A 150 2.31 -21.54 4.71
CA PHE A 150 2.16 -22.26 3.45
C PHE A 150 3.48 -22.26 2.69
N GLU A 151 4.09 -23.43 2.50
CA GLU A 151 5.44 -23.62 1.94
C GLU A 151 5.68 -22.97 0.57
N ASP A 152 4.64 -22.70 -0.24
CA ASP A 152 4.79 -22.20 -1.61
C ASP A 152 4.08 -20.85 -1.90
N ARG A 153 3.47 -20.20 -0.92
CA ARG A 153 2.70 -18.96 -1.16
C ARG A 153 2.75 -17.99 0.01
N ILE A 154 3.17 -16.80 -0.30
CA ILE A 154 3.12 -15.65 0.61
C ILE A 154 1.66 -15.22 0.77
N THR A 155 1.05 -15.51 1.91
CA THR A 155 -0.35 -15.16 2.16
C THR A 155 -0.50 -14.58 3.56
N TYR A 156 -0.89 -13.32 3.65
CA TYR A 156 -1.22 -12.66 4.94
C TYR A 156 -2.57 -13.14 5.42
N VAL A 157 -2.61 -14.01 6.39
CA VAL A 157 -3.82 -14.63 6.88
C VAL A 157 -4.12 -14.28 8.34
N ALA A 158 -5.40 -14.39 8.69
CA ALA A 158 -5.87 -14.40 10.05
C ALA A 158 -6.90 -15.51 10.22
N ILE A 159 -6.99 -16.08 11.41
CA ILE A 159 -8.14 -16.90 11.79
C ILE A 159 -9.16 -15.95 12.42
N ILE A 160 -10.35 -15.92 11.83
CA ILE A 160 -11.49 -15.23 12.41
C ILE A 160 -12.45 -16.25 13.03
N VAL A 161 -12.92 -15.94 14.22
CA VAL A 161 -14.03 -16.70 14.84
C VAL A 161 -15.21 -15.74 14.95
N CYS A 162 -16.30 -16.12 14.32
CA CYS A 162 -17.58 -15.41 14.40
C CYS A 162 -18.60 -16.29 15.14
N ASP A 163 -19.41 -15.68 16.00
CA ASP A 163 -20.36 -16.37 16.86
C ASP A 163 -21.74 -15.71 16.75
N LYS A 164 -22.78 -16.50 16.47
CA LYS A 164 -24.16 -16.05 16.46
C LYS A 164 -24.78 -16.03 17.86
N SER A 165 -24.20 -16.75 18.82
CA SER A 165 -24.70 -16.72 20.19
C SER A 165 -24.50 -15.31 20.77
N ALA A 166 -25.58 -14.72 21.29
CA ALA A 166 -25.53 -13.46 22.02
C ALA A 166 -24.89 -13.70 23.41
N THR A 167 -23.59 -13.92 23.47
CA THR A 167 -22.87 -14.23 24.73
C THR A 167 -22.71 -13.04 25.65
N GLY A 168 -23.25 -11.87 25.33
CA GLY A 168 -23.12 -10.66 26.17
C GLY A 168 -21.70 -10.06 26.19
N GLU A 169 -20.71 -10.73 25.60
CA GLU A 169 -19.36 -10.17 25.50
C GLU A 169 -19.31 -9.06 24.44
N ASN A 170 -19.05 -7.85 24.91
CA ASN A 170 -18.88 -6.66 24.06
C ASN A 170 -17.45 -6.49 23.55
N THR A 171 -16.62 -7.53 23.67
CA THR A 171 -15.22 -7.46 23.27
C THR A 171 -14.85 -8.54 22.26
N ILE A 172 -13.85 -8.25 21.43
CA ILE A 172 -13.19 -9.16 20.52
C ILE A 172 -11.83 -9.48 21.10
N LYS A 173 -11.49 -10.77 21.18
CA LYS A 173 -10.14 -11.19 21.55
C LYS A 173 -9.25 -11.11 20.32
N TYR A 174 -8.22 -10.28 20.37
CA TYR A 174 -7.17 -10.23 19.35
C TYR A 174 -5.90 -10.88 19.88
N THR A 175 -5.23 -11.65 19.05
CA THR A 175 -3.94 -12.26 19.35
C THR A 175 -3.03 -12.10 18.15
N ASN A 176 -1.84 -11.55 18.36
CA ASN A 176 -0.76 -11.48 17.39
C ASN A 176 0.12 -12.72 17.52
N SER A 177 0.41 -13.42 16.42
CA SER A 177 1.21 -14.66 16.45
C SER A 177 2.70 -14.42 16.66
N THR A 178 3.22 -13.24 16.34
CA THR A 178 4.67 -12.97 16.37
C THR A 178 5.19 -12.77 17.79
N ASP A 179 4.48 -11.98 18.60
CA ASP A 179 4.86 -11.64 19.97
C ASP A 179 3.96 -12.29 21.03
N GLY A 180 2.90 -12.97 20.58
CA GLY A 180 1.89 -13.56 21.46
C GLY A 180 1.02 -12.52 22.18
N GLU A 181 1.13 -11.24 21.83
CA GLU A 181 0.34 -10.18 22.44
C GLU A 181 -1.15 -10.47 22.28
N CYS A 182 -1.86 -10.49 23.42
CA CYS A 182 -3.27 -10.78 23.46
C CYS A 182 -4.01 -9.68 24.23
N PHE A 183 -4.97 -9.04 23.55
CA PHE A 183 -5.78 -7.99 24.19
C PHE A 183 -7.23 -8.04 23.72
N LYS A 184 -8.09 -7.32 24.43
CA LYS A 184 -9.51 -7.21 24.09
C LYS A 184 -9.81 -5.86 23.46
N ILE A 185 -10.57 -5.89 22.37
CA ILE A 185 -11.03 -4.71 21.63
C ILE A 185 -12.55 -4.61 21.81
N ALA A 186 -13.05 -3.42 22.10
CA ALA A 186 -14.49 -3.20 22.18
C ALA A 186 -15.16 -3.39 20.81
N LYS A 187 -16.24 -4.15 20.74
CA LYS A 187 -16.97 -4.39 19.46
C LYS A 187 -17.48 -3.11 18.81
N GLU A 188 -17.74 -2.06 19.58
CA GLU A 188 -18.18 -0.75 19.10
C GLU A 188 -17.12 -0.02 18.26
N THR A 189 -15.84 -0.33 18.45
CA THR A 189 -14.74 0.28 17.67
C THR A 189 -14.59 -0.35 16.29
N ILE A 190 -15.17 -1.53 16.09
CA ILE A 190 -15.16 -2.24 14.82
C ILE A 190 -16.41 -1.87 14.04
N THR A 191 -16.23 -1.20 12.92
CA THR A 191 -17.29 -0.69 12.04
C THR A 191 -17.06 -1.13 10.59
N GLU A 192 -17.80 -0.56 9.64
CA GLU A 192 -17.54 -0.79 8.20
C GLU A 192 -16.23 -0.14 7.70
N THR A 193 -15.65 0.78 8.49
CA THR A 193 -14.35 1.42 8.16
C THR A 193 -13.20 0.41 8.23
N PRO A 194 -12.02 0.72 7.68
CA PRO A 194 -10.86 -0.14 7.82
C PRO A 194 -10.56 -0.48 9.28
N TRP A 195 -10.40 -1.77 9.56
CA TRP A 195 -10.12 -2.25 10.91
C TRP A 195 -8.65 -2.05 11.27
N SER A 196 -8.40 -1.49 12.43
CA SER A 196 -7.10 -1.48 13.09
C SER A 196 -7.23 -2.22 14.40
N PHE A 197 -6.49 -3.31 14.54
CA PHE A 197 -6.44 -4.10 15.77
C PHE A 197 -5.27 -3.59 16.62
N GLU A 198 -5.43 -2.39 17.14
CA GLU A 198 -4.46 -1.76 18.03
C GLU A 198 -4.88 -1.95 19.47
N ASN A 199 -3.90 -1.96 20.37
CA ASN A 199 -4.17 -1.83 21.78
C ASN A 199 -4.97 -0.54 22.02
N HIS A 200 -5.97 -0.60 22.88
CA HIS A 200 -6.82 0.54 23.20
C HIS A 200 -5.99 1.78 23.63
N GLN A 201 -4.89 1.57 24.34
CA GLN A 201 -3.99 2.65 24.74
C GLN A 201 -3.33 3.33 23.53
N THR A 202 -2.82 2.54 22.57
CA THR A 202 -2.21 3.07 21.32
C THR A 202 -3.21 3.84 20.49
N THR A 203 -4.42 3.30 20.32
CA THR A 203 -5.50 3.98 19.56
C THR A 203 -5.91 5.29 20.26
N ALA A 204 -6.14 5.26 21.57
CA ALA A 204 -6.53 6.44 22.34
C ALA A 204 -5.43 7.51 22.27
N LEU A 205 -4.17 7.12 22.42
CA LEU A 205 -3.02 8.02 22.34
C LEU A 205 -2.94 8.66 20.94
N ARG A 206 -3.03 7.87 19.88
CA ARG A 206 -2.98 8.38 18.51
C ARG A 206 -4.11 9.37 18.20
N VAL A 207 -5.35 9.03 18.61
CA VAL A 207 -6.51 9.92 18.40
C VAL A 207 -6.37 11.22 19.21
N ARG A 208 -5.92 11.14 20.45
CA ARG A 208 -5.64 12.33 21.29
C ARG A 208 -4.62 13.23 20.61
N LEU A 209 -3.48 12.68 20.21
CA LEU A 209 -2.40 13.45 19.60
C LEU A 209 -2.80 14.04 18.23
N ALA A 210 -3.56 13.31 17.41
CA ALA A 210 -4.06 13.84 16.14
C ALA A 210 -5.01 15.04 16.35
N ASN A 211 -5.84 15.02 17.40
CA ASN A 211 -6.74 16.13 17.74
C ASN A 211 -5.97 17.34 18.33
N GLU A 212 -4.96 17.10 19.15
CA GLU A 212 -4.20 18.15 19.83
C GLU A 212 -3.16 18.81 18.91
N LEU A 213 -2.46 18.01 18.11
CA LEU A 213 -1.32 18.46 17.30
C LEU A 213 -1.66 18.67 15.82
N GLY A 214 -2.69 18.02 15.31
CA GLY A 214 -2.97 17.86 13.88
C GLY A 214 -2.30 16.61 13.29
N THR A 215 -2.36 16.50 11.96
CA THR A 215 -1.87 15.34 11.20
C THR A 215 -0.88 15.74 10.12
N LEU A 216 -0.16 14.76 9.57
CA LEU A 216 0.76 15.01 8.45
C LEU A 216 0.01 15.61 7.24
N GLY A 217 -1.20 15.13 6.94
CA GLY A 217 -2.03 15.62 5.84
C GLY A 217 -2.46 17.08 5.96
N ASP A 218 -2.41 17.67 7.18
CA ASP A 218 -2.72 19.08 7.42
C ASP A 218 -1.60 20.03 7.00
N VAL A 219 -0.36 19.54 6.86
CA VAL A 219 0.83 20.37 6.60
C VAL A 219 1.48 20.12 5.24
N CYS A 220 1.12 19.05 4.57
CA CYS A 220 1.70 18.70 3.26
C CYS A 220 0.71 17.97 2.35
N LYS A 221 1.11 17.79 1.09
CA LYS A 221 0.36 16.98 0.12
C LYS A 221 1.24 15.83 -0.35
N ILE A 222 0.83 14.60 -0.03
CA ILE A 222 1.46 13.38 -0.52
C ILE A 222 0.90 13.06 -1.90
N LYS A 223 1.78 12.89 -2.88
CA LYS A 223 1.44 12.66 -4.28
C LYS A 223 2.20 11.46 -4.83
N VAL A 224 1.60 10.78 -5.79
CA VAL A 224 2.23 9.68 -6.53
C VAL A 224 3.31 10.22 -7.47
N GLY A 225 4.32 9.42 -7.75
CA GLY A 225 5.35 9.73 -8.72
C GLY A 225 4.86 9.75 -10.18
N VAL A 226 5.78 9.91 -11.09
CA VAL A 226 5.51 9.92 -12.53
C VAL A 226 5.28 8.49 -13.02
N GLN A 227 4.19 8.29 -13.74
CA GLN A 227 3.91 7.02 -14.43
C GLN A 227 4.29 7.14 -15.90
N VAL A 228 5.36 6.48 -16.29
CA VAL A 228 5.79 6.39 -17.68
C VAL A 228 4.88 5.49 -18.51
N LEU A 229 5.07 5.50 -19.83
CA LEU A 229 4.30 4.70 -20.76
C LEU A 229 4.53 3.19 -20.54
N TRP A 230 5.81 2.78 -20.49
CA TRP A 230 6.27 1.43 -20.22
C TRP A 230 7.70 1.50 -19.67
N ASP A 231 7.90 1.03 -18.43
CA ASP A 231 9.16 1.17 -17.69
C ASP A 231 10.35 0.59 -18.47
N ASP A 232 10.21 -0.61 -19.04
CA ASP A 232 11.27 -1.29 -19.79
C ASP A 232 11.83 -0.48 -20.97
N ALA A 233 11.00 0.37 -21.58
CA ALA A 233 11.39 1.19 -22.70
C ALA A 233 11.88 2.59 -22.32
N PHE A 234 11.43 3.12 -21.18
CA PHE A 234 11.64 4.53 -20.83
C PHE A 234 12.61 4.73 -19.64
N HIS A 235 12.81 3.71 -18.80
CA HIS A 235 13.79 3.77 -17.70
C HIS A 235 15.18 3.47 -18.23
N ILE A 236 16.12 4.35 -17.94
CA ILE A 236 17.53 4.25 -18.33
C ILE A 236 18.35 4.00 -17.07
N VAL A 237 18.97 2.84 -16.97
CA VAL A 237 20.01 2.57 -15.98
C VAL A 237 21.31 3.17 -16.50
N VAL A 238 21.91 4.08 -15.74
CA VAL A 238 23.00 4.93 -16.17
C VAL A 238 24.34 4.29 -15.86
N ASP A 239 25.20 4.20 -16.85
CA ASP A 239 26.62 3.86 -16.70
C ASP A 239 27.45 5.10 -16.36
N HIS A 240 27.30 6.15 -17.16
CA HIS A 240 27.91 7.46 -16.93
C HIS A 240 27.17 8.57 -17.69
N THR A 241 27.44 9.82 -17.33
CA THR A 241 26.91 10.99 -18.01
C THR A 241 28.03 11.98 -18.33
N ASP A 242 27.86 12.73 -19.41
CA ASP A 242 28.65 13.93 -19.68
C ASP A 242 27.76 15.18 -19.71
N GLU A 243 28.26 16.28 -20.20
CA GLU A 243 27.53 17.56 -20.26
C GLU A 243 26.28 17.46 -21.16
N ASN A 244 26.34 16.70 -22.24
CA ASN A 244 25.33 16.67 -23.30
C ASN A 244 24.55 15.36 -23.35
N TYR A 245 25.13 14.25 -22.88
CA TYR A 245 24.60 12.91 -23.10
C TYR A 245 24.50 12.07 -21.81
N ILE A 246 23.60 11.11 -21.86
CA ILE A 246 23.47 10.01 -20.91
C ILE A 246 23.83 8.73 -21.66
N TYR A 247 24.69 7.93 -21.04
CA TYR A 247 25.10 6.62 -21.50
C TYR A 247 24.62 5.57 -20.50
N GLY A 248 23.99 4.52 -20.99
CA GLY A 248 23.42 3.49 -20.12
C GLY A 248 22.68 2.42 -20.92
N SER A 249 21.70 1.80 -20.27
CA SER A 249 20.89 0.74 -20.85
C SER A 249 19.43 0.86 -20.46
N THR A 250 18.58 0.28 -21.30
CA THR A 250 17.18 -0.02 -21.00
C THR A 250 16.98 -1.53 -21.14
N ALA A 251 15.82 -2.06 -20.79
CA ALA A 251 15.53 -3.47 -21.04
C ALA A 251 15.53 -3.83 -22.55
N LEU A 252 15.43 -2.82 -23.45
CA LEU A 252 15.41 -3.02 -24.90
C LEU A 252 16.74 -2.70 -25.59
N CYS A 253 17.71 -2.09 -24.90
CA CYS A 253 18.98 -1.65 -25.50
C CYS A 253 20.09 -1.64 -24.44
N GLU A 254 21.16 -2.44 -24.66
CA GLU A 254 22.28 -2.54 -23.73
C GLU A 254 23.27 -1.37 -23.79
N ASN A 255 23.39 -0.72 -24.95
CA ASN A 255 24.33 0.39 -25.18
C ASN A 255 23.59 1.60 -25.73
N LEU A 256 22.88 2.28 -24.84
CA LEU A 256 22.06 3.45 -25.19
C LEU A 256 22.87 4.73 -24.96
N GLN A 257 22.83 5.61 -25.94
CA GLN A 257 23.25 7.01 -25.81
C GLN A 257 22.08 7.90 -26.20
N VAL A 258 21.72 8.83 -25.31
CA VAL A 258 20.65 9.79 -25.54
C VAL A 258 21.02 11.19 -25.07
N GLU A 259 20.38 12.20 -25.60
CA GLU A 259 20.58 13.58 -25.20
C GLU A 259 20.08 13.78 -23.74
N ARG A 260 20.89 14.44 -22.92
CA ARG A 260 20.55 14.71 -21.51
C ARG A 260 19.26 15.53 -21.39
N GLY A 261 19.01 16.44 -22.32
CA GLY A 261 17.79 17.24 -22.37
C GLY A 261 16.51 16.45 -22.58
N ALA A 262 16.61 15.26 -23.21
CA ALA A 262 15.49 14.35 -23.42
C ALA A 262 15.08 13.60 -22.13
N CYS A 263 15.87 13.74 -21.05
CA CYS A 263 15.73 12.91 -19.87
C CYS A 263 15.49 13.74 -18.60
N ARG A 264 14.98 13.07 -17.56
CA ARG A 264 14.92 13.58 -16.19
C ARG A 264 15.42 12.52 -15.24
N VAL A 265 15.98 12.96 -14.10
CA VAL A 265 16.38 12.06 -13.01
C VAL A 265 15.14 11.35 -12.46
N LEU A 266 15.22 10.04 -12.33
CA LEU A 266 14.21 9.21 -11.70
C LEU A 266 14.74 8.66 -10.37
N LEU A 267 14.06 9.00 -9.30
CA LEU A 267 14.38 8.52 -7.95
C LEU A 267 13.67 7.19 -7.72
N CYS A 268 14.47 6.15 -7.49
CA CYS A 268 14.01 4.79 -7.23
C CYS A 268 14.32 4.37 -5.79
N ASN A 269 13.57 3.40 -5.28
CA ASN A 269 13.70 2.91 -3.91
C ASN A 269 15.05 2.23 -3.61
N GLU A 270 15.72 1.69 -4.61
CA GLU A 270 16.96 0.91 -4.47
C GLU A 270 18.14 1.70 -3.89
N HIS A 271 18.12 3.02 -4.04
CA HIS A 271 19.19 3.91 -3.59
C HIS A 271 18.76 4.88 -2.49
N PHE A 272 17.71 4.48 -1.76
CA PHE A 272 17.14 5.27 -0.69
C PHE A 272 17.79 4.92 0.66
N VAL A 273 18.20 5.94 1.38
CA VAL A 273 18.54 5.84 2.81
C VAL A 273 17.82 6.98 3.54
N PRO A 274 17.53 6.85 4.83
CA PRO A 274 16.90 7.95 5.59
C PRO A 274 17.64 9.28 5.38
N LEU A 275 16.88 10.32 5.06
CA LEU A 275 17.30 11.69 4.73
C LEU A 275 18.00 11.88 3.38
N SER A 276 18.41 10.83 2.67
CA SER A 276 19.12 10.94 1.39
C SER A 276 18.61 9.94 0.37
N VAL A 277 18.62 10.34 -0.90
CA VAL A 277 18.36 9.44 -2.03
C VAL A 277 19.27 9.80 -3.18
N ARG A 278 19.89 8.78 -3.80
CA ARG A 278 20.73 8.98 -4.98
C ARG A 278 19.86 9.08 -6.23
N GLY A 279 20.11 10.12 -7.03
CA GLY A 279 19.40 10.41 -8.27
C GLY A 279 20.27 10.32 -9.53
N ASP A 280 21.47 9.75 -9.43
CA ASP A 280 22.45 9.69 -10.53
C ASP A 280 22.49 8.34 -11.26
N THR A 281 21.66 7.39 -10.85
CA THR A 281 21.70 6.01 -11.32
C THR A 281 20.60 5.65 -12.30
N THR A 282 19.49 6.37 -12.28
CA THR A 282 18.33 6.11 -13.15
C THR A 282 17.76 7.40 -13.72
N TYR A 283 17.47 7.38 -15.00
CA TYR A 283 16.80 8.47 -15.70
C TYR A 283 15.57 7.94 -16.44
N ILE A 284 14.66 8.86 -16.78
CA ILE A 284 13.52 8.56 -17.68
C ILE A 284 13.60 9.43 -18.92
N LEU A 285 13.25 8.87 -20.06
CA LEU A 285 12.90 9.66 -21.24
C LEU A 285 11.64 10.46 -20.93
N PHE A 286 11.71 11.79 -21.03
CA PHE A 286 10.65 12.69 -20.57
C PHE A 286 10.18 13.62 -21.68
N PRO A 287 9.15 13.24 -22.47
CA PRO A 287 8.72 13.95 -23.68
C PRO A 287 7.78 15.13 -23.38
N TYR A 288 8.13 15.94 -22.37
CA TYR A 288 7.35 17.12 -21.98
C TYR A 288 8.22 18.32 -21.68
N ASP A 289 7.76 19.50 -22.07
CA ASP A 289 8.25 20.77 -21.58
C ASP A 289 7.47 21.16 -20.32
N VAL A 290 8.19 21.60 -19.29
CA VAL A 290 7.59 22.08 -18.03
C VAL A 290 8.09 23.51 -17.79
N ALA A 291 7.17 24.47 -17.84
CA ALA A 291 7.46 25.86 -17.60
C ALA A 291 6.30 26.52 -16.80
N ASP A 292 6.63 27.27 -15.79
CA ASP A 292 5.68 28.02 -14.94
C ASP A 292 4.51 27.17 -14.42
N GLY A 293 4.81 25.91 -14.06
CA GLY A 293 3.81 24.94 -13.59
C GLY A 293 2.92 24.32 -14.68
N ASN A 294 3.10 24.72 -15.93
CA ASN A 294 2.42 24.14 -17.09
C ASN A 294 3.24 22.99 -17.68
N VAL A 295 2.55 21.97 -18.13
CA VAL A 295 3.15 20.80 -18.78
C VAL A 295 2.62 20.74 -20.22
N LEU A 296 3.53 20.83 -21.17
CA LEU A 296 3.20 20.77 -22.60
C LEU A 296 3.84 19.51 -23.21
N PRO A 297 3.06 18.67 -23.90
CA PRO A 297 3.61 17.53 -24.60
C PRO A 297 4.49 18.01 -25.77
N ILE A 298 5.64 17.36 -25.95
CA ILE A 298 6.49 17.58 -27.12
C ILE A 298 6.03 16.59 -28.20
N LEU A 299 5.53 17.09 -29.32
CA LEU A 299 5.14 16.26 -30.46
C LEU A 299 6.33 15.47 -30.99
N PHE A 300 6.11 14.29 -31.56
CA PHE A 300 7.23 13.41 -31.92
C PHE A 300 8.16 14.04 -32.97
N SER A 301 7.61 14.79 -33.91
CA SER A 301 8.40 15.55 -34.90
C SER A 301 9.32 16.60 -34.27
N ASP A 302 8.82 17.31 -33.25
CA ASP A 302 9.62 18.28 -32.49
C ASP A 302 10.63 17.56 -31.59
N TYR A 303 10.23 16.43 -30.97
CA TYR A 303 11.09 15.60 -30.13
C TYR A 303 12.28 15.05 -30.95
N GLU A 304 12.02 14.56 -32.14
CA GLU A 304 13.07 14.09 -33.08
C GLU A 304 14.02 15.20 -33.51
N SER A 305 13.50 16.40 -33.75
CA SER A 305 14.34 17.57 -34.09
C SER A 305 15.24 18.00 -32.93
N ARG A 306 14.74 17.95 -31.69
CA ARG A 306 15.47 18.35 -30.48
C ARG A 306 16.42 17.27 -29.98
N TYR A 307 16.00 16.00 -30.05
CA TYR A 307 16.64 14.84 -29.43
C TYR A 307 16.74 13.65 -30.39
N PRO A 308 17.56 13.77 -31.45
CA PRO A 308 17.62 12.79 -32.52
C PRO A 308 18.06 11.40 -32.10
N LEU A 309 18.90 11.25 -31.06
CA LEU A 309 19.33 9.94 -30.56
C LEU A 309 18.20 9.26 -29.77
N ALA A 310 17.56 9.99 -28.86
CA ALA A 310 16.42 9.49 -28.09
C ALA A 310 15.24 9.13 -29.02
N ALA A 311 14.95 9.97 -30.02
CA ALA A 311 13.90 9.70 -31.01
C ALA A 311 14.22 8.48 -31.88
N ARG A 312 15.48 8.30 -32.29
CA ARG A 312 15.93 7.10 -33.02
C ARG A 312 15.71 5.84 -32.22
N TYR A 313 16.06 5.85 -30.94
CA TYR A 313 15.84 4.74 -30.02
C TYR A 313 14.34 4.42 -29.90
N LEU A 314 13.51 5.40 -29.61
CA LEU A 314 12.05 5.21 -29.46
C LEU A 314 11.43 4.71 -30.78
N ARG A 315 11.76 5.32 -31.93
CA ARG A 315 11.26 4.91 -33.23
C ARG A 315 11.64 3.47 -33.58
N GLY A 316 12.88 3.06 -33.25
CA GLY A 316 13.36 1.68 -33.48
C GLY A 316 12.58 0.64 -32.67
N ASN A 317 12.00 1.04 -31.54
CA ASN A 317 11.25 0.18 -30.63
C ASN A 317 9.72 0.43 -30.66
N ARG A 318 9.22 1.28 -31.56
CA ARG A 318 7.80 1.71 -31.59
C ARG A 318 6.82 0.55 -31.58
N THR A 319 7.02 -0.45 -32.42
CA THR A 319 6.12 -1.62 -32.52
C THR A 319 6.00 -2.35 -31.18
N VAL A 320 7.12 -2.62 -30.54
CA VAL A 320 7.16 -3.34 -29.24
C VAL A 320 6.54 -2.48 -28.13
N ILE A 321 6.78 -1.16 -28.16
CA ILE A 321 6.16 -0.22 -27.21
C ILE A 321 4.64 -0.22 -27.39
N GLU A 322 4.14 -0.06 -28.62
CA GLU A 322 2.70 -0.02 -28.92
C GLU A 322 2.01 -1.34 -28.59
N GLU A 323 2.66 -2.50 -28.81
CA GLU A 323 2.13 -3.82 -28.43
C GLU A 323 1.96 -3.99 -26.92
N ASN A 324 2.88 -3.49 -26.12
CA ASN A 324 2.82 -3.58 -24.64
C ASN A 324 1.84 -2.56 -24.01
N VAL A 325 1.41 -1.56 -24.78
CA VAL A 325 0.56 -0.46 -24.29
C VAL A 325 -0.83 -0.46 -24.91
N GLN A 326 -1.24 -1.55 -25.57
CA GLN A 326 -2.52 -1.68 -26.31
C GLN A 326 -3.79 -1.28 -25.54
N THR A 327 -3.76 -1.27 -24.22
CA THR A 327 -4.93 -0.99 -23.36
C THR A 327 -4.97 0.44 -22.81
N VAL A 328 -4.04 1.28 -23.23
CA VAL A 328 -3.96 2.66 -22.71
C VAL A 328 -4.98 3.53 -23.41
N PRO A 329 -5.87 4.20 -22.64
CA PRO A 329 -6.78 5.19 -23.22
C PRO A 329 -6.00 6.28 -23.93
N ASP A 330 -6.44 6.66 -25.11
CA ASP A 330 -5.87 7.73 -25.90
C ASP A 330 -5.95 9.06 -25.11
N ARG A 331 -4.80 9.54 -24.61
CA ARG A 331 -4.76 10.67 -23.67
C ARG A 331 -4.85 12.02 -24.33
N PHE A 332 -4.43 12.05 -25.57
CA PHE A 332 -4.44 13.25 -26.37
C PHE A 332 -5.21 12.97 -27.65
N PRO A 333 -6.55 12.74 -27.56
CA PRO A 333 -7.36 12.32 -28.70
C PRO A 333 -7.41 13.37 -29.80
N THR A 334 -6.98 14.59 -29.52
CA THR A 334 -6.89 15.69 -30.50
C THR A 334 -5.57 15.72 -31.26
N LEU A 335 -4.56 14.95 -30.82
CA LEU A 335 -3.27 14.86 -31.49
C LEU A 335 -3.22 13.63 -32.37
N ASP A 336 -2.52 13.77 -33.53
CA ASP A 336 -2.24 12.65 -34.39
C ASP A 336 -1.50 11.54 -33.65
N ARG A 337 -1.84 10.28 -33.91
CA ARG A 337 -1.21 9.12 -33.28
C ARG A 337 0.28 9.02 -33.59
N ASP A 338 0.70 9.46 -34.77
CA ASP A 338 2.12 9.49 -35.11
C ASP A 338 2.91 10.56 -34.36
N GLU A 339 2.22 11.52 -33.76
CA GLU A 339 2.81 12.60 -32.97
C GLU A 339 2.69 12.40 -31.46
N ASN A 340 1.83 11.48 -30.96
CA ASN A 340 1.53 11.32 -29.53
C ASN A 340 1.88 9.95 -28.93
N TRP A 341 2.24 8.95 -29.73
CA TRP A 341 2.43 7.57 -29.29
C TRP A 341 3.51 7.37 -28.19
N HIS A 342 4.48 8.28 -28.10
CA HIS A 342 5.59 8.27 -27.15
C HIS A 342 5.26 8.99 -25.83
N LEU A 343 4.09 9.61 -25.71
CA LEU A 343 3.67 10.34 -24.52
C LEU A 343 3.20 9.38 -23.42
N PHE A 344 3.38 9.78 -22.17
CA PHE A 344 3.03 8.94 -21.02
C PHE A 344 1.52 8.70 -20.89
N THR A 345 1.15 7.57 -20.33
CA THR A 345 -0.25 7.15 -20.15
C THR A 345 -1.04 8.01 -19.18
N ARG A 346 -0.36 8.65 -18.24
CA ARG A 346 -0.97 9.55 -17.25
C ARG A 346 -0.13 10.81 -17.06
N ALA A 347 -0.74 11.98 -17.14
CA ALA A 347 -0.09 13.27 -16.92
C ALA A 347 -0.04 13.66 -15.42
N ASN A 348 0.06 12.68 -14.52
CA ASN A 348 0.06 12.95 -13.09
C ASN A 348 1.40 13.54 -12.65
N ASN A 349 1.32 14.75 -12.07
CA ASN A 349 2.45 15.37 -11.39
C ASN A 349 3.70 15.62 -12.24
N HIS A 350 3.57 15.71 -13.57
CA HIS A 350 4.68 16.06 -14.47
C HIS A 350 5.21 17.48 -14.21
N ASN A 351 4.43 18.33 -13.54
CA ASN A 351 4.82 19.68 -13.12
C ASN A 351 5.49 19.71 -11.74
N ALA A 352 5.96 18.58 -11.21
CA ALA A 352 6.59 18.49 -9.89
C ALA A 352 8.04 19.03 -9.91
N VAL A 353 8.24 20.23 -10.45
CA VAL A 353 9.53 20.93 -10.51
C VAL A 353 9.64 21.85 -9.32
N TYR A 354 10.03 21.30 -8.17
CA TYR A 354 10.28 21.99 -6.90
C TYR A 354 11.02 21.09 -5.92
N LYS A 355 11.68 21.68 -4.93
CA LYS A 355 12.29 20.93 -3.81
C LYS A 355 11.21 20.18 -3.03
N LYS A 356 11.46 18.92 -2.70
CA LYS A 356 10.45 18.02 -2.12
C LYS A 356 11.07 17.00 -1.17
N LEU A 357 10.23 16.27 -0.45
CA LEU A 357 10.63 14.99 0.14
C LEU A 357 10.16 13.86 -0.76
N CYS A 358 10.86 12.74 -0.70
CA CYS A 358 10.38 11.47 -1.23
C CYS A 358 10.23 10.44 -0.10
N ILE A 359 9.23 9.56 -0.22
CA ILE A 359 8.87 8.53 0.75
C ILE A 359 8.72 7.22 -0.01
N PRO A 360 9.50 6.16 0.28
CA PRO A 360 9.28 4.84 -0.26
C PRO A 360 7.92 4.27 0.17
N MET A 361 7.22 3.61 -0.76
CA MET A 361 5.90 3.06 -0.47
C MET A 361 5.94 1.84 0.44
N THR A 362 7.02 1.05 0.39
CA THR A 362 7.14 -0.22 1.13
C THR A 362 8.50 -0.29 1.81
N THR A 363 8.51 -0.19 3.13
CA THR A 363 9.71 -0.23 3.99
C THR A 363 9.35 -0.83 5.35
N GLN A 364 10.33 -1.18 6.16
CA GLN A 364 10.09 -1.65 7.54
C GLN A 364 9.59 -0.52 8.46
N ASN A 365 10.06 0.70 8.24
CA ASN A 365 9.60 1.89 8.94
C ASN A 365 9.33 3.00 7.91
N PRO A 366 8.46 3.99 8.19
CA PRO A 366 8.30 5.14 7.31
C PRO A 366 9.63 5.88 7.21
N GLN A 367 10.01 6.24 6.01
CA GLN A 367 11.28 6.92 5.72
C GLN A 367 11.02 8.11 4.80
N ALA A 368 11.77 9.17 4.99
CA ALA A 368 11.75 10.34 4.11
C ALA A 368 13.17 10.78 3.77
N ALA A 369 13.39 11.14 2.52
CA ALA A 369 14.63 11.77 2.06
C ALA A 369 14.36 13.13 1.44
N VAL A 370 15.32 14.04 1.59
CA VAL A 370 15.26 15.40 1.04
C VAL A 370 15.76 15.38 -0.40
N VAL A 371 14.98 15.97 -1.30
CA VAL A 371 15.31 16.10 -2.73
C VAL A 371 15.46 17.58 -3.06
N MET A 372 16.71 18.03 -3.18
CA MET A 372 17.06 19.42 -3.50
C MET A 372 17.01 19.70 -5.00
N GLN A 373 17.18 18.67 -5.82
CA GLN A 373 17.06 18.77 -7.27
C GLN A 373 15.59 18.90 -7.65
N GLU A 374 15.19 20.07 -8.13
CA GLU A 374 13.79 20.40 -8.37
C GLU A 374 13.16 19.56 -9.48
N ASP A 375 13.89 19.26 -10.55
CA ASP A 375 13.46 18.50 -11.72
C ASP A 375 13.69 16.98 -11.62
N ALA A 376 14.02 16.46 -10.43
CA ALA A 376 14.02 15.05 -10.15
C ALA A 376 12.60 14.54 -9.86
N TYR A 377 12.24 13.40 -10.42
CA TYR A 377 10.93 12.77 -10.29
C TYR A 377 11.01 11.47 -9.50
N CYS A 378 9.97 11.15 -8.75
CA CYS A 378 9.83 9.86 -8.08
C CYS A 378 9.14 8.86 -9.00
N ASP A 379 9.59 7.61 -9.00
CA ASP A 379 8.93 6.52 -9.67
C ASP A 379 7.57 6.21 -9.04
N ASN A 380 6.50 6.19 -9.86
CA ASN A 380 5.14 5.95 -9.39
C ASN A 380 4.92 4.56 -8.78
N ALA A 381 5.72 3.57 -9.18
CA ALA A 381 5.55 2.20 -8.70
C ALA A 381 5.99 2.04 -7.24
N ASN A 382 6.98 2.82 -6.79
CA ASN A 382 7.73 2.55 -5.57
C ASN A 382 7.79 3.72 -4.59
N MET A 383 7.51 4.96 -5.02
CA MET A 383 7.74 6.15 -4.22
C MET A 383 6.61 7.17 -4.32
N PHE A 384 6.34 7.84 -3.20
CA PHE A 384 5.60 9.10 -3.15
C PHE A 384 6.55 10.28 -3.07
N PHE A 385 6.10 11.45 -3.50
CA PHE A 385 6.73 12.70 -3.12
C PHE A 385 5.78 13.58 -2.29
N VAL A 386 6.38 14.42 -1.47
CA VAL A 386 5.68 15.29 -0.53
C VAL A 386 5.91 16.74 -0.93
N GLN A 387 4.82 17.42 -1.23
CA GLN A 387 4.79 18.86 -1.48
C GLN A 387 4.43 19.59 -0.19
N ILE A 388 5.31 20.50 0.25
CA ILE A 388 5.09 21.36 1.41
C ILE A 388 4.73 22.76 0.90
N PRO A 389 3.61 23.35 1.32
CA PRO A 389 3.34 24.77 1.06
C PRO A 389 4.42 25.67 1.66
N GLU A 390 4.80 26.74 0.97
CA GLU A 390 5.82 27.70 1.43
C GLU A 390 7.10 26.99 1.91
N VAL A 391 7.61 26.12 1.05
CA VAL A 391 8.76 25.27 1.35
C VAL A 391 10.03 26.10 1.55
N THR A 392 10.78 25.77 2.61
CA THR A 392 12.18 26.17 2.81
C THR A 392 13.02 24.90 2.99
N ASP A 393 14.32 25.00 2.73
CA ASP A 393 15.22 23.86 2.91
C ASP A 393 15.15 23.33 4.35
N ASP A 394 15.10 24.21 5.34
CA ASP A 394 15.00 23.83 6.75
C ASP A 394 13.68 23.12 7.07
N LYS A 395 12.55 23.55 6.49
CA LYS A 395 11.28 22.86 6.66
C LYS A 395 11.30 21.44 6.08
N LEU A 396 11.99 21.24 4.94
CA LEU A 396 12.17 19.89 4.37
C LEU A 396 12.95 18.99 5.33
N TYR A 397 14.10 19.47 5.84
CA TYR A 397 14.90 18.69 6.77
C TYR A 397 14.19 18.41 8.10
N ALA A 398 13.47 19.40 8.65
CA ALA A 398 12.69 19.22 9.88
C ALA A 398 11.58 18.18 9.70
N MET A 399 10.79 18.25 8.61
CA MET A 399 9.75 17.27 8.32
C MET A 399 10.34 15.88 8.08
N ALA A 400 11.45 15.79 7.35
CA ALA A 400 12.14 14.52 7.15
C ALA A 400 12.63 13.91 8.46
N ALA A 401 13.18 14.71 9.40
CA ALA A 401 13.56 14.25 10.72
C ALA A 401 12.36 13.66 11.49
N VAL A 402 11.21 14.36 11.51
CA VAL A 402 10.01 13.87 12.18
C VAL A 402 9.51 12.56 11.56
N ILE A 403 9.41 12.47 10.22
CA ILE A 403 8.95 11.25 9.53
C ILE A 403 9.88 10.06 9.82
N ASN A 404 11.18 10.33 9.92
CA ASN A 404 12.18 9.31 10.23
C ASN A 404 12.30 9.00 11.72
N SER A 405 11.54 9.62 12.63
CA SER A 405 11.61 9.37 14.08
C SER A 405 10.87 8.10 14.51
N THR A 406 11.27 7.53 15.64
CA THR A 406 10.58 6.41 16.31
C THR A 406 9.13 6.75 16.67
N PRO A 407 8.79 7.92 17.26
CA PRO A 407 7.40 8.27 17.54
C PRO A 407 6.51 8.29 16.32
N PHE A 408 6.97 8.89 15.21
CA PHE A 408 6.21 8.88 13.97
C PHE A 408 6.03 7.47 13.40
N ALA A 409 7.11 6.66 13.40
CA ALA A 409 7.07 5.28 12.93
C ALA A 409 6.07 4.42 13.74
N TYR A 410 6.01 4.60 15.06
CA TYR A 410 5.08 3.90 15.93
C TYR A 410 3.62 4.13 15.50
N PHE A 411 3.21 5.38 15.29
CA PHE A 411 1.84 5.69 14.87
C PHE A 411 1.58 5.32 13.41
N ALA A 412 2.53 5.50 12.52
CA ALA A 412 2.36 5.14 11.11
C ALA A 412 2.20 3.61 10.92
N LYS A 413 2.99 2.80 11.63
CA LYS A 413 2.90 1.33 11.58
C LYS A 413 1.58 0.82 12.14
N SER A 414 1.03 1.46 13.17
CA SER A 414 -0.25 1.06 13.78
C SER A 414 -1.41 1.06 12.76
N ILE A 415 -1.37 1.94 11.76
CA ILE A 415 -2.42 2.08 10.75
C ILE A 415 -2.03 1.59 9.36
N ALA A 416 -0.75 1.38 9.08
CA ALA A 416 -0.26 0.92 7.79
C ALA A 416 -0.62 -0.55 7.51
N ASN A 417 -0.49 -0.95 6.24
CA ASN A 417 -0.69 -2.34 5.83
C ASN A 417 0.61 -3.13 6.01
N PRO A 418 0.67 -4.12 6.92
CA PRO A 418 1.83 -4.98 7.03
C PRO A 418 2.05 -5.79 5.74
N GLN A 419 3.32 -6.02 5.43
CA GLN A 419 3.80 -6.79 4.29
C GLN A 419 4.79 -7.85 4.80
N GLN A 420 5.22 -8.76 3.93
CA GLN A 420 6.17 -9.82 4.28
C GLN A 420 7.52 -9.26 4.79
N GLY A 421 8.20 -10.01 5.65
CA GLY A 421 9.53 -9.66 6.15
C GLY A 421 9.57 -8.44 7.06
N GLY A 422 8.46 -8.14 7.77
CA GLY A 422 8.37 -6.97 8.65
C GLY A 422 8.20 -5.64 7.92
N PHE A 423 7.98 -5.66 6.60
CA PHE A 423 7.70 -4.47 5.81
C PHE A 423 6.25 -3.99 6.00
N TYR A 424 6.03 -2.71 5.73
CA TYR A 424 4.71 -2.08 5.74
C TYR A 424 4.52 -1.29 4.44
N LYS A 425 3.29 -1.27 3.94
CA LYS A 425 2.93 -0.41 2.80
C LYS A 425 2.33 0.90 3.32
N PHE A 426 3.12 1.97 3.21
CA PHE A 426 2.77 3.33 3.65
C PHE A 426 2.10 4.12 2.54
N ASN A 427 0.85 3.74 2.19
CA ASN A 427 0.07 4.53 1.24
C ASN A 427 -0.35 5.87 1.85
N LYS A 428 -0.63 6.86 0.99
CA LYS A 428 -1.12 8.19 1.39
C LYS A 428 -2.23 8.12 2.45
N GLN A 429 -3.23 7.25 2.27
CA GLN A 429 -4.35 7.08 3.21
C GLN A 429 -3.93 6.65 4.63
N PHE A 430 -2.73 6.10 4.79
CA PHE A 430 -2.16 5.69 6.07
C PHE A 430 -1.20 6.74 6.63
N LEU A 431 -0.55 7.53 5.77
CA LEU A 431 0.37 8.59 6.21
C LEU A 431 -0.36 9.88 6.57
N ASP A 432 -1.37 10.29 5.79
CA ASP A 432 -2.12 11.52 6.04
C ASP A 432 -2.66 11.63 7.48
N PRO A 433 -3.25 10.59 8.11
CA PRO A 433 -3.84 10.69 9.46
C PRO A 433 -2.83 10.51 10.60
N VAL A 434 -1.53 10.34 10.32
CA VAL A 434 -0.52 10.19 11.38
C VAL A 434 -0.39 11.51 12.14
N PRO A 435 -0.42 11.49 13.50
CA PRO A 435 -0.21 12.70 14.30
C PRO A 435 1.08 13.42 13.91
N PHE A 436 0.99 14.75 13.78
CA PHE A 436 2.12 15.58 13.38
C PHE A 436 2.07 16.93 14.10
N PRO A 437 3.18 17.46 14.65
CA PRO A 437 3.20 18.70 15.42
C PRO A 437 3.03 19.93 14.51
N ARG A 438 1.80 20.12 14.00
CA ARG A 438 1.42 21.09 12.98
C ARG A 438 1.78 22.53 13.36
N MET A 439 1.41 22.96 14.56
CA MET A 439 1.62 24.36 14.97
C MET A 439 3.11 24.68 15.12
N GLU A 440 3.88 23.77 15.70
CA GLU A 440 5.33 23.88 15.82
C GLU A 440 6.01 23.95 14.44
N PHE A 441 5.52 23.12 13.49
CA PHE A 441 6.02 23.10 12.12
C PHE A 441 5.68 24.38 11.33
N ILE A 442 4.44 24.88 11.43
CA ILE A 442 4.03 26.11 10.72
C ILE A 442 4.80 27.32 11.26
N ALA A 443 4.89 27.47 12.59
CA ALA A 443 5.63 28.54 13.24
C ALA A 443 7.15 28.37 13.10
N PHE A 444 7.61 27.20 12.68
CA PHE A 444 9.01 26.80 12.58
C PHE A 444 9.78 27.10 13.88
N SER A 445 9.31 26.48 14.96
CA SER A 445 9.82 26.66 16.32
C SER A 445 11.30 26.35 16.45
N GLU A 446 11.90 26.73 17.60
CA GLU A 446 13.30 26.42 17.89
C GLU A 446 13.58 24.89 17.83
N ARG A 447 12.63 24.04 18.30
CA ARG A 447 12.77 22.58 18.20
C ARG A 447 12.76 22.10 16.76
N MET A 448 11.94 22.68 15.89
CA MET A 448 11.94 22.36 14.45
C MET A 448 13.26 22.79 13.79
N GLN A 449 13.84 23.95 14.19
CA GLN A 449 15.15 24.39 13.73
C GLN A 449 16.26 23.43 14.16
N GLN A 450 16.22 22.95 15.41
CA GLN A 450 17.15 21.94 15.92
C GLN A 450 17.04 20.63 15.14
N LEU A 451 15.83 20.14 14.87
CA LEU A 451 15.60 18.95 14.06
C LEU A 451 16.16 19.10 12.63
N ALA A 452 15.96 20.26 12.00
CA ALA A 452 16.52 20.54 10.68
C ALA A 452 18.05 20.47 10.69
N GLY A 453 18.68 21.07 11.71
CA GLY A 453 20.14 21.02 11.89
C GLY A 453 20.67 19.61 12.10
N MET A 454 19.97 18.79 12.89
CA MET A 454 20.34 17.37 13.09
C MET A 454 20.18 16.54 11.82
N ALA A 455 19.10 16.73 11.08
CA ALA A 455 18.87 16.02 9.83
C ALA A 455 19.98 16.29 8.80
N ARG A 456 20.43 17.54 8.68
CA ARG A 456 21.59 17.87 7.82
C ARG A 456 22.87 17.16 8.27
N ARG A 457 23.14 17.16 9.57
CA ARG A 457 24.32 16.46 10.12
C ARG A 457 24.25 14.95 9.90
N ILE A 458 23.05 14.34 9.97
CA ILE A 458 22.85 12.93 9.68
C ILE A 458 23.15 12.66 8.19
N GLU A 459 22.62 13.48 7.28
CA GLU A 459 22.87 13.34 5.84
C GLU A 459 24.38 13.49 5.52
N GLU A 460 25.04 14.50 6.07
CA GLU A 460 26.49 14.70 5.94
C GLU A 460 27.28 13.48 6.48
N THR A 461 26.86 12.94 7.62
CA THR A 461 27.50 11.77 8.23
C THR A 461 27.31 10.51 7.38
N ASN A 462 26.10 10.28 6.84
CA ASN A 462 25.82 9.20 5.90
C ASN A 462 26.72 9.30 4.65
N THR A 463 26.85 10.50 4.09
CA THR A 463 27.73 10.75 2.95
C THR A 463 29.21 10.47 3.30
N ALA A 464 29.65 10.88 4.49
CA ALA A 464 31.01 10.62 4.94
C ALA A 464 31.30 9.11 5.13
N ILE A 465 30.33 8.33 5.60
CA ILE A 465 30.47 6.87 5.74
C ILE A 465 30.67 6.21 4.38
N THR A 466 29.92 6.62 3.36
CA THR A 466 30.06 6.03 2.02
C THR A 466 31.39 6.35 1.34
N THR A 467 32.06 7.42 1.76
CA THR A 467 33.32 7.89 1.18
C THR A 467 34.58 7.50 1.98
N SER A 468 34.44 7.09 3.25
CA SER A 468 35.56 6.87 4.17
C SER A 468 35.55 5.49 4.81
N ILE A 469 36.46 4.58 4.38
CA ILE A 469 36.57 3.21 4.91
C ILE A 469 37.21 3.16 6.31
N SER A 470 38.07 4.12 6.69
CA SER A 470 38.92 4.04 7.89
C SER A 470 38.35 4.62 9.19
N SER A 471 37.20 5.29 9.16
CA SER A 471 36.59 5.96 10.33
C SER A 471 35.13 5.55 10.60
N ALA A 472 34.65 4.51 9.98
CA ALA A 472 33.24 4.09 9.98
C ALA A 472 32.66 3.95 11.40
N SER A 473 33.34 3.26 12.32
CA SER A 473 32.83 3.04 13.68
C SER A 473 32.53 4.32 14.48
N ARG A 474 33.35 5.36 14.29
CA ARG A 474 33.08 6.66 14.96
C ARG A 474 31.90 7.39 14.34
N LEU A 475 31.74 7.31 13.02
CA LEU A 475 30.64 7.92 12.29
C LEU A 475 29.32 7.21 12.63
N TYR A 476 29.31 5.89 12.75
CA TYR A 476 28.14 5.13 13.19
C TYR A 476 27.72 5.51 14.62
N LEU A 477 28.69 5.67 15.54
CA LEU A 477 28.37 6.13 16.89
C LEU A 477 27.77 7.57 16.87
N LEU A 478 28.29 8.45 16.03
CA LEU A 478 27.74 9.79 15.85
C LEU A 478 26.30 9.73 15.29
N LEU A 479 26.04 8.90 14.28
CA LEU A 479 24.69 8.68 13.73
C LEU A 479 23.72 8.22 14.81
N ASN A 480 24.07 7.20 15.57
CA ASN A 480 23.23 6.67 16.64
C ASN A 480 22.89 7.76 17.67
N ASN A 481 23.87 8.60 18.05
CA ASN A 481 23.63 9.70 18.98
C ASN A 481 22.72 10.78 18.38
N LEU A 482 22.87 11.10 17.08
CA LEU A 482 22.01 12.06 16.40
C LEU A 482 20.58 11.56 16.30
N TRP A 483 20.36 10.28 15.97
CA TRP A 483 19.02 9.71 15.91
C TRP A 483 18.36 9.63 17.29
N ASN A 484 19.09 9.28 18.35
CA ASN A 484 18.58 9.33 19.71
C ASN A 484 18.10 10.73 20.10
N GLU A 485 18.84 11.76 19.69
CA GLU A 485 18.46 13.14 19.97
C GLU A 485 17.28 13.61 19.14
N VAL A 486 17.16 13.17 17.88
CA VAL A 486 15.95 13.36 17.04
C VAL A 486 14.74 12.75 17.72
N ASP A 487 14.83 11.50 18.19
CA ASP A 487 13.73 10.82 18.88
C ASP A 487 13.36 11.52 20.19
N ARG A 488 14.34 11.98 20.97
CA ARG A 488 14.10 12.76 22.20
C ARG A 488 13.32 14.04 21.90
N LEU A 489 13.76 14.83 20.93
CA LEU A 489 13.07 16.07 20.51
C LEU A 489 11.68 15.80 19.96
N CYS A 490 11.51 14.74 19.18
CA CYS A 490 10.19 14.34 18.67
C CYS A 490 9.25 13.96 19.82
N CYS A 491 9.70 13.19 20.82
CA CYS A 491 8.90 12.91 22.01
C CYS A 491 8.43 14.17 22.73
N GLU A 492 9.29 15.19 22.82
CA GLU A 492 8.93 16.49 23.40
C GLU A 492 7.94 17.26 22.54
N LEU A 493 8.11 17.27 21.21
CA LEU A 493 7.17 17.90 20.27
C LEU A 493 5.79 17.27 20.30
N TYR A 494 5.73 15.95 20.49
CA TYR A 494 4.47 15.22 20.67
C TYR A 494 3.88 15.41 22.07
N GLY A 495 4.58 16.02 23.01
CA GLY A 495 4.11 16.22 24.39
C GLY A 495 3.85 14.92 25.13
N LEU A 496 4.66 13.89 24.88
CA LEU A 496 4.48 12.55 25.46
C LEU A 496 4.85 12.55 26.95
N SER A 497 4.01 11.96 27.78
CA SER A 497 4.34 11.61 29.18
C SER A 497 5.41 10.52 29.22
N ASP A 498 6.04 10.34 30.39
CA ASP A 498 7.12 9.35 30.55
C ASP A 498 6.62 7.92 30.31
N SER A 499 5.39 7.59 30.72
CA SER A 499 4.77 6.28 30.45
C SER A 499 4.47 6.08 28.95
N GLU A 500 4.08 7.13 28.22
CA GLU A 500 3.85 7.05 26.78
C GLU A 500 5.17 6.93 26.01
N LYS A 501 6.22 7.63 26.45
CA LYS A 501 7.58 7.46 25.92
C LYS A 501 8.07 6.02 26.11
N GLU A 502 7.88 5.44 27.29
CA GLU A 502 8.28 4.06 27.55
C GLU A 502 7.60 3.09 26.59
N ILE A 503 6.30 3.22 26.35
CA ILE A 503 5.55 2.39 25.40
C ILE A 503 6.08 2.56 23.97
N ILE A 504 6.28 3.80 23.50
CA ILE A 504 6.71 4.07 22.14
C ILE A 504 8.15 3.62 21.90
N MET A 505 9.02 3.88 22.86
CA MET A 505 10.45 3.59 22.76
C MET A 505 10.83 2.15 23.17
N SER A 506 9.88 1.35 23.65
CA SER A 506 10.11 -0.08 23.92
C SER A 506 10.37 -0.90 22.63
N ASN A 507 9.96 -0.39 21.49
CA ASN A 507 10.21 -0.99 20.18
C ASN A 507 10.78 0.07 19.20
N PRO A 508 12.03 0.51 19.43
CA PRO A 508 12.64 1.56 18.63
C PRO A 508 12.88 1.08 17.18
N ARG A 509 13.07 2.03 16.29
CA ARG A 509 13.50 1.74 14.93
C ARG A 509 14.90 1.12 14.95
N THR A 510 15.05 0.01 14.25
CA THR A 510 16.36 -0.67 14.10
C THR A 510 17.10 -0.30 12.82
N ASP A 511 16.41 0.26 11.85
CA ASP A 511 16.96 0.63 10.55
C ASP A 511 17.85 1.90 10.57
N HIS A 512 17.94 2.57 11.72
CA HIS A 512 18.82 3.72 11.95
C HIS A 512 20.10 3.36 12.71
N TYR A 513 20.13 2.20 13.35
CA TYR A 513 21.24 1.79 14.20
C TYR A 513 22.12 0.81 13.45
N TYR A 514 23.39 1.12 13.41
CA TYR A 514 24.44 0.26 12.84
C TYR A 514 25.23 -0.37 14.01
N GLU A 515 25.29 -1.69 14.03
CA GLU A 515 26.08 -2.45 15.00
C GLU A 515 27.60 -2.37 14.76
#